data_4f43a22fbf3e0d5d1eb1f0c5373d6f14
#
_entry.id   4f43a22fbf3e0d5d1eb1f0c5373d6f14
#
_cell.length_a   1.000
_cell.length_b   1.000
_cell.length_c   1.000
_cell.angle_alpha   90.00
_cell.angle_beta   90.00
_cell.angle_gamma   90.00
#
_symmetry.space_group_name_H-M   'P 1'
#
loop_
_entity.id
_entity.type
_entity.pdbx_description
1 polymer ?
#
loop_
_entity_poly.entity_id
_entity_poly.type
_entity_poly.pdbx_seq_one_letter_code
_entity_poly.pdbx_strand_id
1 'polypeptide(L)'
;MLGCRIDGGQAEYVRVPYADNGLTPIPDNVSDEQALFVGDILATGYWAAKISEISEEDTVLIIGAGPTGLCTLECVQLYQPHKIVVCEADKSRRHFVRQHYPNVKVLEPTKCLEVLKSLTEGRGADCVIEVAGGEETFELAWRCARPNAIVTIVALYEKEQILPLPWMYGKNLTFKTGGVDACDCDKIMQLI
;
A
#
# COMPACT_ATOMS: atom_id res chain seq x y z
N MET A 1 -19.89 -8.48 3.49
CA MET A 1 -18.92 -7.74 4.33
C MET A 1 -19.61 -7.46 5.67
N LEU A 2 -19.02 -8.00 6.75
CA LEU A 2 -19.45 -7.76 8.13
C LEU A 2 -19.31 -6.28 8.47
N GLY A 3 -20.25 -5.72 9.24
CA GLY A 3 -20.25 -4.30 9.60
C GLY A 3 -20.62 -3.32 8.48
N CYS A 4 -20.89 -3.81 7.27
CA CYS A 4 -21.26 -2.97 6.12
C CYS A 4 -22.60 -3.38 5.50
N ARG A 5 -22.71 -4.63 5.05
CA ARG A 5 -23.93 -5.18 4.40
C ARG A 5 -24.71 -6.13 5.30
N ILE A 6 -24.10 -6.61 6.35
CA ILE A 6 -24.66 -7.43 7.42
C ILE A 6 -24.07 -6.97 8.74
N ASP A 7 -24.67 -7.38 9.86
CA ASP A 7 -24.23 -7.01 11.21
C ASP A 7 -22.75 -7.31 11.41
N GLY A 8 -22.07 -6.44 12.16
CA GLY A 8 -20.63 -6.52 12.43
C GLY A 8 -20.28 -7.31 13.68
N GLY A 9 -18.98 -7.36 14.01
CA GLY A 9 -18.45 -8.12 15.14
C GLY A 9 -18.39 -7.34 16.46
N GLN A 10 -18.87 -6.10 16.55
CA GLN A 10 -18.92 -5.35 17.82
C GLN A 10 -20.16 -5.76 18.63
N ALA A 11 -20.21 -7.02 19.01
CA ALA A 11 -21.32 -7.64 19.73
C ALA A 11 -20.80 -8.87 20.48
N GLU A 12 -21.60 -9.37 21.45
CA GLU A 12 -21.27 -10.63 22.16
C GLU A 12 -21.25 -11.86 21.21
N TYR A 13 -22.04 -11.79 20.13
CA TYR A 13 -22.13 -12.84 19.12
C TYR A 13 -22.16 -12.23 17.73
N VAL A 14 -21.49 -12.86 16.79
CA VAL A 14 -21.52 -12.49 15.38
C VAL A 14 -21.82 -13.71 14.51
N ARG A 15 -22.73 -13.55 13.55
CA ARG A 15 -23.00 -14.58 12.55
C ARG A 15 -22.11 -14.39 11.34
N VAL A 16 -21.20 -15.33 11.10
CA VAL A 16 -20.31 -15.32 9.93
C VAL A 16 -20.88 -16.23 8.85
N PRO A 17 -21.45 -15.69 7.75
CA PRO A 17 -21.86 -16.49 6.59
C PRO A 17 -20.64 -17.13 5.93
N TYR A 18 -20.82 -18.35 5.43
CA TYR A 18 -19.73 -19.08 4.73
C TYR A 18 -18.46 -19.19 5.57
N ALA A 19 -18.61 -19.51 6.86
CA ALA A 19 -17.51 -19.54 7.82
C ALA A 19 -16.33 -20.43 7.39
N ASP A 20 -16.61 -21.55 6.72
CA ASP A 20 -15.59 -22.47 6.22
C ASP A 20 -14.65 -21.85 5.18
N ASN A 21 -15.10 -20.77 4.51
CA ASN A 21 -14.29 -20.02 3.54
C ASN A 21 -13.82 -18.66 4.08
N GLY A 22 -14.50 -18.13 5.09
CA GLY A 22 -14.29 -16.76 5.56
C GLY A 22 -13.59 -16.65 6.91
N LEU A 23 -13.29 -17.76 7.55
CA LEU A 23 -12.54 -17.81 8.80
C LEU A 23 -11.24 -18.59 8.58
N THR A 24 -10.14 -18.00 9.03
CA THR A 24 -8.82 -18.63 9.04
C THR A 24 -8.44 -18.93 10.49
N PRO A 25 -8.12 -20.18 10.84
CA PRO A 25 -7.61 -20.50 12.16
C PRO A 25 -6.29 -19.76 12.44
N ILE A 26 -6.16 -19.18 13.64
CA ILE A 26 -4.91 -18.59 14.08
C ILE A 26 -3.97 -19.70 14.49
N PRO A 27 -2.75 -19.80 13.91
CA PRO A 27 -1.77 -20.80 14.33
C PRO A 27 -1.30 -20.59 15.77
N ASP A 28 -0.92 -21.65 16.46
CA ASP A 28 -0.49 -21.61 17.88
C ASP A 28 0.70 -20.68 18.15
N ASN A 29 1.54 -20.43 17.14
CA ASN A 29 2.69 -19.54 17.22
C ASN A 29 2.40 -18.07 16.93
N VAL A 30 1.16 -17.73 16.58
CA VAL A 30 0.70 -16.36 16.29
C VAL A 30 -0.21 -15.89 17.41
N SER A 31 0.09 -14.74 18.01
CA SER A 31 -0.79 -14.17 19.04
C SER A 31 -2.02 -13.51 18.43
N ASP A 32 -3.10 -13.37 19.22
CA ASP A 32 -4.30 -12.66 18.81
C ASP A 32 -4.00 -11.21 18.37
N GLU A 33 -3.06 -10.55 19.05
CA GLU A 33 -2.61 -9.18 18.74
C GLU A 33 -1.94 -9.10 17.36
N GLN A 34 -1.12 -10.08 17.00
CA GLN A 34 -0.52 -10.17 15.67
C GLN A 34 -1.57 -10.49 14.60
N ALA A 35 -2.45 -11.47 14.87
CA ALA A 35 -3.51 -11.88 13.97
C ALA A 35 -4.50 -10.75 13.67
N LEU A 36 -4.72 -9.83 14.61
CA LEU A 36 -5.61 -8.68 14.43
C LEU A 36 -5.26 -7.85 13.18
N PHE A 37 -3.99 -7.68 12.89
CA PHE A 37 -3.54 -6.91 11.72
C PHE A 37 -3.71 -7.66 10.40
N VAL A 38 -3.74 -9.00 10.45
CA VAL A 38 -3.87 -9.84 9.25
C VAL A 38 -5.22 -9.67 8.58
N GLY A 39 -6.29 -9.47 9.36
CA GLY A 39 -7.65 -9.38 8.84
C GLY A 39 -7.95 -8.15 7.98
N ASP A 40 -7.10 -7.10 8.03
CA ASP A 40 -7.34 -5.85 7.30
C ASP A 40 -6.03 -5.23 6.80
N ILE A 41 -5.32 -4.46 7.65
CA ILE A 41 -4.26 -3.56 7.17
C ILE A 41 -3.03 -4.29 6.63
N LEU A 42 -2.67 -5.45 7.20
CA LEU A 42 -1.56 -6.26 6.69
C LEU A 42 -1.98 -6.99 5.40
N ALA A 43 -3.21 -7.55 5.36
CA ALA A 43 -3.76 -8.13 4.14
C ALA A 43 -3.86 -7.09 3.02
N THR A 44 -4.25 -5.86 3.34
CA THR A 44 -4.29 -4.74 2.39
C THR A 44 -2.90 -4.41 1.85
N GLY A 45 -1.89 -4.32 2.72
CA GLY A 45 -0.50 -4.10 2.31
C GLY A 45 0.05 -5.22 1.43
N TYR A 46 -0.23 -6.47 1.80
CA TYR A 46 0.18 -7.65 1.04
C TYR A 46 -0.48 -7.67 -0.36
N TRP A 47 -1.80 -7.45 -0.41
CA TRP A 47 -2.54 -7.34 -1.65
C TRP A 47 -2.02 -6.21 -2.53
N ALA A 48 -1.77 -5.03 -1.96
CA ALA A 48 -1.23 -3.89 -2.69
C ALA A 48 0.14 -4.20 -3.33
N ALA A 49 1.05 -4.80 -2.57
CA ALA A 49 2.36 -5.22 -3.09
C ALA A 49 2.21 -6.27 -4.20
N LYS A 50 1.35 -7.28 -3.99
CA LYS A 50 1.09 -8.37 -4.94
C LYS A 50 0.56 -7.87 -6.28
N ILE A 51 -0.45 -7.00 -6.29
CA ILE A 51 -1.04 -6.49 -7.54
C ILE A 51 -0.15 -5.45 -8.23
N SER A 52 0.84 -4.92 -7.53
CA SER A 52 1.80 -3.96 -8.08
C SER A 52 2.89 -4.61 -8.97
N GLU A 53 2.94 -5.93 -9.03
CA GLU A 53 3.85 -6.69 -9.91
C GLU A 53 5.32 -6.26 -9.76
N ILE A 54 5.74 -6.06 -8.52
CA ILE A 54 7.07 -5.55 -8.18
C ILE A 54 8.16 -6.55 -8.58
N SER A 55 9.22 -6.05 -9.23
CA SER A 55 10.44 -6.80 -9.53
C SER A 55 11.63 -6.30 -8.71
N GLU A 56 12.71 -7.10 -8.66
CA GLU A 56 13.95 -6.78 -7.94
C GLU A 56 14.67 -5.55 -8.52
N GLU A 57 14.42 -5.19 -9.77
CA GLU A 57 15.04 -4.02 -10.44
C GLU A 57 14.28 -2.71 -10.19
N ASP A 58 13.08 -2.79 -9.62
CA ASP A 58 12.18 -1.65 -9.52
C ASP A 58 12.58 -0.64 -8.44
N THR A 59 12.31 0.62 -8.73
CA THR A 59 12.16 1.66 -7.73
C THR A 59 10.68 1.78 -7.37
N VAL A 60 10.33 1.44 -6.14
CA VAL A 60 8.97 1.50 -5.61
C VAL A 60 8.78 2.78 -4.80
N LEU A 61 7.75 3.56 -5.10
CA LEU A 61 7.30 4.69 -4.28
C LEU A 61 6.03 4.31 -3.52
N ILE A 62 6.06 4.45 -2.20
CA ILE A 62 4.89 4.34 -1.33
C ILE A 62 4.51 5.74 -0.86
N ILE A 63 3.26 6.16 -1.11
CA ILE A 63 2.74 7.45 -0.66
C ILE A 63 1.84 7.22 0.56
N GLY A 64 2.32 7.67 1.72
CA GLY A 64 1.73 7.47 3.03
C GLY A 64 2.52 6.48 3.89
N ALA A 65 2.73 6.85 5.17
CA ALA A 65 3.34 6.00 6.20
C ALA A 65 2.43 5.90 7.45
N GLY A 66 1.13 5.88 7.24
CA GLY A 66 0.16 5.46 8.24
C GLY A 66 0.23 3.94 8.48
N PRO A 67 -0.64 3.38 9.33
CA PRO A 67 -0.63 1.93 9.62
C PRO A 67 -0.64 1.06 8.35
N THR A 68 -1.55 1.32 7.43
CA THR A 68 -1.62 0.59 6.14
C THR A 68 -0.36 0.80 5.30
N GLY A 69 0.21 2.02 5.30
CA GLY A 69 1.44 2.33 4.57
C GLY A 69 2.66 1.58 5.12
N LEU A 70 2.75 1.42 6.44
CA LEU A 70 3.81 0.63 7.08
C LEU A 70 3.65 -0.86 6.77
N CYS A 71 2.43 -1.40 6.85
CA CYS A 71 2.16 -2.77 6.43
C CYS A 71 2.48 -2.99 4.94
N THR A 72 2.17 -2.00 4.09
CA THR A 72 2.54 -2.04 2.67
C THR A 72 4.05 -2.05 2.49
N LEU A 73 4.79 -1.24 3.26
CA LEU A 73 6.25 -1.20 3.23
C LEU A 73 6.86 -2.56 3.60
N GLU A 74 6.37 -3.21 4.66
CA GLU A 74 6.80 -4.56 5.04
C GLU A 74 6.57 -5.57 3.92
N CYS A 75 5.38 -5.54 3.31
CA CYS A 75 5.05 -6.46 2.22
C CYS A 75 5.85 -6.18 0.93
N VAL A 76 6.15 -4.93 0.62
CA VAL A 76 7.00 -4.55 -0.52
C VAL A 76 8.42 -5.08 -0.35
N GLN A 77 8.96 -5.10 0.87
CA GLN A 77 10.30 -5.65 1.13
C GLN A 77 10.42 -7.14 0.79
N LEU A 78 9.33 -7.91 0.82
CA LEU A 78 9.31 -9.33 0.43
C LEU A 78 9.70 -9.54 -1.04
N TYR A 79 9.50 -8.55 -1.89
CA TYR A 79 9.84 -8.57 -3.31
C TYR A 79 11.28 -8.11 -3.60
N GLN A 80 12.00 -7.63 -2.58
CA GLN A 80 13.40 -7.18 -2.66
C GLN A 80 13.67 -6.16 -3.80
N PRO A 81 12.85 -5.11 -3.96
CA PRO A 81 13.06 -4.15 -5.04
C PRO A 81 14.40 -3.43 -4.89
N HIS A 82 14.95 -2.97 -6.00
CA HIS A 82 16.22 -2.23 -6.01
C HIS A 82 16.20 -1.02 -5.06
N LYS A 83 15.07 -0.31 -4.99
CA LYS A 83 14.92 0.86 -4.13
C LYS A 83 13.51 1.05 -3.63
N ILE A 84 13.37 1.37 -2.35
CA ILE A 84 12.10 1.77 -1.75
C ILE A 84 12.17 3.23 -1.32
N VAL A 85 11.18 4.00 -1.75
CA VAL A 85 10.99 5.40 -1.37
C VAL A 85 9.64 5.54 -0.68
N VAL A 86 9.61 6.18 0.48
CA VAL A 86 8.38 6.51 1.21
C VAL A 86 8.17 8.01 1.20
N CYS A 87 7.03 8.47 0.74
CA CYS A 87 6.59 9.85 0.78
C CYS A 87 5.54 10.03 1.88
N GLU A 88 5.82 10.86 2.89
CA GLU A 88 4.94 11.07 4.05
C GLU A 88 4.91 12.54 4.45
N ALA A 89 3.73 13.08 4.71
CA ALA A 89 3.53 14.46 5.10
C ALA A 89 3.86 14.73 6.58
N ASP A 90 3.54 13.78 7.47
CA ASP A 90 3.77 13.92 8.90
C ASP A 90 5.25 13.74 9.28
N LYS A 91 5.79 14.70 10.02
CA LYS A 91 7.20 14.70 10.42
C LYS A 91 7.55 13.55 11.37
N SER A 92 6.64 13.21 12.28
CA SER A 92 6.87 12.15 13.27
C SER A 92 6.89 10.77 12.61
N ARG A 93 5.97 10.53 11.66
CA ARG A 93 5.95 9.30 10.86
C ARG A 93 7.18 9.18 9.96
N ARG A 94 7.62 10.28 9.33
CA ARG A 94 8.90 10.27 8.59
C ARG A 94 10.09 9.92 9.49
N HIS A 95 10.10 10.43 10.73
CA HIS A 95 11.16 10.09 11.70
C HIS A 95 11.11 8.60 12.05
N PHE A 96 9.92 8.08 12.34
CA PHE A 96 9.70 6.66 12.62
C PHE A 96 10.24 5.77 11.48
N VAL A 97 9.86 6.04 10.23
CA VAL A 97 10.34 5.24 9.08
C VAL A 97 11.86 5.30 8.97
N ARG A 98 12.49 6.47 9.12
CA ARG A 98 13.96 6.58 9.07
C ARG A 98 14.66 5.79 10.17
N GLN A 99 14.06 5.72 11.34
CA GLN A 99 14.61 5.02 12.49
C GLN A 99 14.52 3.50 12.34
N HIS A 100 13.39 3.00 11.84
CA HIS A 100 13.12 1.56 11.77
C HIS A 100 13.48 0.92 10.43
N TYR A 101 13.56 1.72 9.36
CA TYR A 101 13.84 1.25 8.00
C TYR A 101 15.03 2.03 7.38
N PRO A 102 16.26 1.77 7.82
CA PRO A 102 17.44 2.57 7.43
C PRO A 102 17.75 2.52 5.92
N ASN A 103 17.31 1.47 5.23
CA ASN A 103 17.52 1.30 3.79
C ASN A 103 16.43 1.98 2.94
N VAL A 104 15.39 2.56 3.56
CA VAL A 104 14.29 3.22 2.89
C VAL A 104 14.56 4.72 2.76
N LYS A 105 14.40 5.27 1.56
CA LYS A 105 14.49 6.72 1.35
C LYS A 105 13.18 7.39 1.74
N VAL A 106 13.20 8.31 2.70
CA VAL A 106 11.99 8.99 3.20
C VAL A 106 11.96 10.44 2.76
N LEU A 107 10.90 10.84 2.09
CA LEU A 107 10.69 12.15 1.50
C LEU A 107 9.45 12.85 2.06
N GLU A 108 9.43 14.16 2.00
CA GLU A 108 8.23 14.97 2.18
C GLU A 108 7.54 15.23 0.82
N PRO A 109 6.21 15.42 0.75
CA PRO A 109 5.47 15.54 -0.50
C PRO A 109 6.01 16.64 -1.43
N THR A 110 6.36 17.80 -0.88
CA THR A 110 6.85 18.97 -1.64
C THR A 110 8.13 18.70 -2.43
N LYS A 111 8.95 17.75 -1.98
CA LYS A 111 10.22 17.38 -2.62
C LYS A 111 10.20 16.02 -3.31
N CYS A 112 9.07 15.30 -3.17
CA CYS A 112 8.99 13.91 -3.60
C CYS A 112 9.32 13.74 -5.08
N LEU A 113 8.66 14.48 -5.95
CA LEU A 113 8.84 14.37 -7.41
C LEU A 113 10.28 14.72 -7.85
N GLU A 114 10.83 15.81 -7.32
CA GLU A 114 12.17 16.27 -7.68
C GLU A 114 13.25 15.26 -7.26
N VAL A 115 13.20 14.86 -5.98
CA VAL A 115 14.20 13.92 -5.44
C VAL A 115 14.06 12.55 -6.07
N LEU A 116 12.83 12.07 -6.29
CA LEU A 116 12.60 10.78 -6.96
C LEU A 116 13.18 10.77 -8.37
N LYS A 117 12.96 11.82 -9.15
CA LYS A 117 13.58 11.97 -10.48
C LYS A 117 15.11 11.96 -10.42
N SER A 118 15.70 12.64 -9.45
CA SER A 118 17.15 12.58 -9.24
C SER A 118 17.65 11.17 -8.93
N LEU A 119 16.87 10.39 -8.15
CA LEU A 119 17.23 9.02 -7.78
C LEU A 119 17.05 8.00 -8.92
N THR A 120 16.32 8.37 -9.96
CA THR A 120 15.91 7.50 -11.09
C THR A 120 16.35 8.02 -12.45
N GLU A 121 17.38 8.88 -12.50
CA GLU A 121 17.90 9.47 -13.73
C GLU A 121 16.83 10.18 -14.58
N GLY A 122 15.91 10.86 -13.91
CA GLY A 122 14.81 11.61 -14.52
C GLY A 122 13.56 10.78 -14.86
N ARG A 123 13.61 9.46 -14.74
CA ARG A 123 12.52 8.56 -15.18
C ARG A 123 11.27 8.62 -14.27
N GLY A 124 11.42 8.52 -12.97
CA GLY A 124 10.36 8.32 -11.99
C GLY A 124 10.33 6.88 -11.46
N ALA A 125 9.36 6.55 -10.60
CA ALA A 125 9.20 5.23 -10.01
C ALA A 125 8.62 4.22 -11.01
N ASP A 126 9.10 2.98 -10.93
CA ASP A 126 8.61 1.85 -11.72
C ASP A 126 7.24 1.40 -11.22
N CYS A 127 7.04 1.47 -9.92
CA CYS A 127 5.80 1.15 -9.23
C CYS A 127 5.48 2.24 -8.20
N VAL A 128 4.23 2.69 -8.17
CA VAL A 128 3.74 3.65 -7.17
C VAL A 128 2.55 3.06 -6.45
N ILE A 129 2.60 3.03 -5.11
CA ILE A 129 1.51 2.54 -4.26
C ILE A 129 1.00 3.71 -3.41
N GLU A 130 -0.21 4.14 -3.66
CA GLU A 130 -0.87 5.24 -2.96
C GLU A 130 -1.78 4.69 -1.86
N VAL A 131 -1.44 4.98 -0.59
CA VAL A 131 -2.13 4.49 0.60
C VAL A 131 -2.53 5.61 1.58
N ALA A 132 -2.43 6.87 1.16
CA ALA A 132 -2.70 8.02 2.03
C ALA A 132 -4.10 8.61 1.86
N GLY A 133 -4.64 8.63 0.64
CA GLY A 133 -5.98 9.15 0.34
C GLY A 133 -6.14 10.67 0.52
N GLY A 134 -5.05 11.41 0.54
CA GLY A 134 -5.07 12.86 0.63
C GLY A 134 -5.50 13.54 -0.67
N GLU A 135 -5.88 14.80 -0.59
CA GLU A 135 -6.45 15.55 -1.71
C GLU A 135 -5.52 15.63 -2.94
N GLU A 136 -4.21 15.68 -2.73
CA GLU A 136 -3.19 15.79 -3.80
C GLU A 136 -2.41 14.47 -4.05
N THR A 137 -2.70 13.42 -3.30
CA THR A 137 -1.87 12.21 -3.33
C THR A 137 -2.05 11.39 -4.60
N PHE A 138 -3.25 11.42 -5.21
CA PHE A 138 -3.49 10.81 -6.51
C PHE A 138 -2.69 11.51 -7.62
N GLU A 139 -2.69 12.85 -7.63
CA GLU A 139 -1.88 13.61 -8.59
C GLU A 139 -0.40 13.34 -8.39
N LEU A 140 0.08 13.34 -7.16
CA LEU A 140 1.46 13.02 -6.85
C LEU A 140 1.84 11.62 -7.34
N ALA A 141 0.95 10.64 -7.15
CA ALA A 141 1.19 9.25 -7.55
C ALA A 141 1.48 9.13 -9.06
N TRP A 142 0.57 9.60 -9.91
CA TRP A 142 0.77 9.48 -11.36
C TRP A 142 1.89 10.39 -11.89
N ARG A 143 2.17 11.52 -11.25
CA ARG A 143 3.30 12.39 -11.62
C ARG A 143 4.64 11.75 -11.31
N CYS A 144 4.75 11.06 -10.19
CA CYS A 144 5.95 10.35 -9.76
C CYS A 144 6.23 9.07 -10.55
N ALA A 145 5.20 8.48 -11.14
CA ALA A 145 5.31 7.27 -11.96
C ALA A 145 6.10 7.54 -13.26
N ARG A 146 7.01 6.63 -13.64
CA ARG A 146 7.66 6.67 -14.97
C ARG A 146 6.68 6.28 -16.09
N PRO A 147 7.02 6.48 -17.36
CA PRO A 147 6.28 5.83 -18.45
C PRO A 147 6.23 4.30 -18.29
N ASN A 148 5.09 3.72 -18.59
CA ASN A 148 4.76 2.29 -18.44
C ASN A 148 4.81 1.78 -16.98
N ALA A 149 4.67 2.67 -15.98
CA ALA A 149 4.60 2.29 -14.58
C ALA A 149 3.23 1.74 -14.18
N ILE A 150 3.22 0.96 -13.10
CA ILE A 150 2.00 0.57 -12.39
C ILE A 150 1.75 1.56 -11.25
N VAL A 151 0.54 2.08 -11.17
CA VAL A 151 0.05 2.94 -10.09
C VAL A 151 -1.08 2.22 -9.37
N THR A 152 -0.80 1.73 -8.17
CA THR A 152 -1.76 1.03 -7.31
C THR A 152 -2.38 2.00 -6.34
N ILE A 153 -3.69 2.16 -6.40
CA ILE A 153 -4.48 3.02 -5.54
C ILE A 153 -5.19 2.15 -4.49
N VAL A 154 -4.75 2.27 -3.27
CA VAL A 154 -5.24 1.49 -2.12
C VAL A 154 -6.15 2.34 -1.23
N ALA A 155 -5.82 3.62 -1.10
CA ALA A 155 -6.55 4.52 -0.24
C ALA A 155 -7.98 4.76 -0.71
N LEU A 156 -8.88 5.00 0.25
CA LEU A 156 -10.24 5.46 -0.01
C LEU A 156 -10.25 6.98 -0.06
N TYR A 157 -10.77 7.53 -1.16
CA TYR A 157 -10.93 8.97 -1.33
C TYR A 157 -12.36 9.39 -1.01
N GLU A 158 -12.51 10.51 -0.31
CA GLU A 158 -13.82 11.13 -0.03
C GLU A 158 -14.43 11.83 -1.25
N LYS A 159 -13.56 12.25 -2.18
CA LYS A 159 -13.95 13.00 -3.40
C LYS A 159 -13.51 12.26 -4.65
N GLU A 160 -14.21 12.52 -5.74
CA GLU A 160 -13.81 12.04 -7.07
C GLU A 160 -12.40 12.51 -7.42
N GLN A 161 -11.62 11.62 -8.03
CA GLN A 161 -10.28 11.91 -8.54
C GLN A 161 -10.32 12.03 -10.07
N ILE A 162 -9.69 13.06 -10.59
CA ILE A 162 -9.69 13.34 -12.03
C ILE A 162 -8.47 12.69 -12.68
N LEU A 163 -8.70 11.92 -13.75
CA LEU A 163 -7.65 11.46 -14.65
C LEU A 163 -7.36 12.54 -15.71
N PRO A 164 -6.30 13.32 -15.58
CA PRO A 164 -6.00 14.40 -16.52
C PRO A 164 -5.33 13.83 -17.78
N LEU A 165 -6.10 13.14 -18.61
CA LEU A 165 -5.62 12.41 -19.78
C LEU A 165 -4.68 13.19 -20.72
N PRO A 166 -4.90 14.51 -20.98
CA PRO A 166 -3.95 15.28 -21.80
C PRO A 166 -2.52 15.30 -21.25
N TRP A 167 -2.38 15.30 -19.93
CA TRP A 167 -1.05 15.31 -19.24
C TRP A 167 -0.46 13.92 -19.06
N MET A 168 -1.28 12.89 -19.14
CA MET A 168 -0.91 11.49 -18.97
C MET A 168 -0.61 10.78 -20.30
N TYR A 169 -0.94 11.40 -21.42
CA TYR A 169 -0.91 10.77 -22.75
C TYR A 169 0.39 10.04 -23.09
N GLY A 170 1.53 10.57 -22.72
CA GLY A 170 2.83 9.95 -23.00
C GLY A 170 3.32 8.95 -21.96
N LYS A 171 2.53 8.65 -20.91
CA LYS A 171 2.99 7.84 -19.79
C LYS A 171 2.60 6.36 -19.87
N ASN A 172 1.55 5.98 -20.62
CA ASN A 172 1.06 4.59 -20.70
C ASN A 172 0.90 3.92 -19.33
N LEU A 173 0.29 4.61 -18.37
CA LEU A 173 0.18 4.10 -16.99
C LEU A 173 -0.87 3.00 -16.88
N THR A 174 -0.57 2.00 -16.06
CA THR A 174 -1.54 1.01 -15.60
C THR A 174 -2.00 1.40 -14.21
N PHE A 175 -3.31 1.67 -14.05
CA PHE A 175 -3.91 1.90 -12.74
C PHE A 175 -4.55 0.62 -12.23
N LYS A 176 -4.26 0.27 -10.98
CA LYS A 176 -4.87 -0.84 -10.27
C LYS A 176 -5.51 -0.33 -8.99
N THR A 177 -6.74 -0.70 -8.73
CA THR A 177 -7.47 -0.34 -7.52
C THR A 177 -8.49 -1.43 -7.20
N GLY A 178 -8.91 -1.50 -5.95
CA GLY A 178 -9.93 -2.44 -5.49
C GLY A 178 -9.93 -2.55 -3.97
N GLY A 179 -10.76 -3.45 -3.47
CA GLY A 179 -10.74 -3.85 -2.07
C GLY A 179 -9.99 -5.16 -1.90
N VAL A 180 -9.26 -5.30 -0.82
CA VAL A 180 -8.62 -6.57 -0.46
C VAL A 180 -9.68 -7.66 -0.29
N ASP A 181 -9.41 -8.83 -0.83
CA ASP A 181 -10.29 -10.00 -0.74
C ASP A 181 -9.99 -10.90 0.47
N ALA A 182 -8.90 -10.63 1.18
CA ALA A 182 -8.40 -11.40 2.34
C ALA A 182 -8.16 -12.90 2.05
N CYS A 183 -8.01 -13.29 0.79
CA CYS A 183 -7.78 -14.69 0.41
C CYS A 183 -6.40 -15.22 0.79
N ASP A 184 -5.45 -14.35 1.09
CA ASP A 184 -4.07 -14.72 1.42
C ASP A 184 -3.77 -14.68 2.94
N CYS A 185 -4.80 -14.64 3.82
CA CYS A 185 -4.61 -14.57 5.28
C CYS A 185 -3.75 -15.71 5.82
N ASP A 186 -3.92 -16.93 5.32
CA ASP A 186 -3.10 -18.11 5.71
C ASP A 186 -1.62 -17.88 5.44
N LYS A 187 -1.30 -17.34 4.27
CA LYS A 187 0.09 -17.03 3.88
C LYS A 187 0.67 -15.90 4.71
N ILE A 188 -0.14 -14.87 4.98
CA ILE A 188 0.28 -13.72 5.76
C ILE A 188 0.59 -14.13 7.20
N MET A 189 -0.23 -15.03 7.80
CA MET A 189 0.04 -15.57 9.13
C MET A 189 1.32 -16.40 9.21
N GLN A 190 1.80 -16.95 8.09
CA GLN A 190 3.08 -17.65 8.03
C GLN A 190 4.29 -16.71 7.95
N LEU A 191 4.06 -15.42 7.66
CA LEU A 191 5.11 -14.41 7.53
C LEU A 191 5.38 -13.67 8.85
N ILE A 192 4.52 -13.80 9.84
CA ILE A 192 4.60 -13.17 11.16
C ILE A 192 4.89 -14.19 12.24
#